data_d90ccaabb851191b6671afba5880ee5a
#
_entry.id   d90ccaabb851191b6671afba5880ee5a
#
_cell.length_a   1.000
_cell.length_b   1.000
_cell.length_c   1.000
_cell.angle_alpha   90.00
_cell.angle_beta   90.00
_cell.angle_gamma   90.00
#
_symmetry.space_group_name_H-M   'P 1'
#
loop_
_entity.id
_entity.type
_entity.pdbx_description
1 polymer ?
#
loop_
_entity_poly.entity_id
_entity_poly.type
_entity_poly.pdbx_seq_one_letter_code
_entity_poly.pdbx_strand_id
1 'polypeptide(L)'
;MKKITITLLLILFVSSLSAQVGQARILEVKDGHMDKFMSGVAKKTQMYNNSEDSEKFYTFQILTGPNATDFIRVRWMESMNELDNPVDADELSYWNKNARPYYTEGAARIWSRNANLSHVPEESGNTNLRRVIYYNYKDSGEQDFWRFRQRVKKAMVESGYGSAMNVLGCAS
;
A
#
# COMPACT_ATOMS: atom_id res chain seq x y z
N MET A 1 -19.20 54.70 17.45
CA MET A 1 -19.63 53.36 17.07
C MET A 1 -18.54 52.74 16.22
N LYS A 2 -17.70 51.82 16.78
CA LYS A 2 -16.61 51.13 16.06
C LYS A 2 -17.21 49.94 15.34
N LYS A 3 -17.12 49.92 14.02
CA LYS A 3 -17.49 48.76 13.21
C LYS A 3 -16.38 47.71 13.32
N ILE A 4 -16.66 46.63 14.03
CA ILE A 4 -15.78 45.46 14.07
C ILE A 4 -16.03 44.68 12.79
N THR A 5 -15.10 44.80 11.85
CA THR A 5 -15.08 43.98 10.66
C THR A 5 -14.51 42.60 11.06
N ILE A 6 -15.39 41.64 11.27
CA ILE A 6 -14.99 40.24 11.46
C ILE A 6 -14.59 39.73 10.09
N THR A 7 -13.30 39.74 9.85
CA THR A 7 -12.71 39.02 8.71
C THR A 7 -12.74 37.53 9.07
N LEU A 8 -13.75 36.85 8.56
CA LEU A 8 -13.87 35.40 8.64
C LEU A 8 -12.73 34.79 7.81
N LEU A 9 -11.60 34.47 8.48
CA LEU A 9 -10.50 33.74 7.87
C LEU A 9 -11.01 32.33 7.64
N LEU A 10 -11.57 32.10 6.45
CA LEU A 10 -11.93 30.76 5.97
C LEU A 10 -10.62 30.02 5.72
N ILE A 11 -10.08 29.41 6.78
CA ILE A 11 -9.01 28.43 6.63
C ILE A 11 -9.64 27.26 5.91
N LEU A 12 -9.53 27.27 4.58
CA LEU A 12 -9.70 26.08 3.76
C LEU A 12 -8.64 25.09 4.23
N PHE A 13 -8.99 24.24 5.20
CA PHE A 13 -8.36 22.95 5.36
C PHE A 13 -8.63 22.20 4.06
N VAL A 14 -7.81 22.45 3.07
CA VAL A 14 -7.59 21.51 1.99
C VAL A 14 -6.88 20.34 2.68
N SER A 15 -7.67 19.47 3.29
CA SER A 15 -7.20 18.12 3.58
C SER A 15 -6.81 17.58 2.20
N SER A 16 -5.52 17.63 1.92
CA SER A 16 -4.93 16.92 0.81
C SER A 16 -5.39 15.48 1.00
N LEU A 17 -6.39 15.06 0.25
CA LEU A 17 -6.72 13.66 0.05
C LEU A 17 -5.53 13.11 -0.74
N SER A 18 -4.41 12.95 -0.03
CA SER A 18 -3.22 12.32 -0.54
C SER A 18 -3.64 10.91 -0.95
N ALA A 19 -3.78 10.72 -2.23
CA ALA A 19 -4.08 9.42 -2.79
C ALA A 19 -2.84 8.56 -2.54
N GLN A 20 -2.85 7.79 -1.46
CA GLN A 20 -1.75 6.87 -1.19
C GLN A 20 -1.56 5.96 -2.39
N VAL A 21 -0.35 5.90 -2.87
CA VAL A 21 0.07 5.07 -3.99
C VAL A 21 0.86 3.89 -3.45
N GLY A 22 0.46 2.68 -3.82
CA GLY A 22 1.16 1.46 -3.47
C GLY A 22 1.88 0.89 -4.68
N GLN A 23 3.18 0.69 -4.60
CA GLN A 23 3.92 -0.13 -5.55
C GLN A 23 4.08 -1.52 -4.98
N ALA A 24 3.55 -2.53 -5.69
CA ALA A 24 3.63 -3.93 -5.30
C ALA A 24 4.43 -4.72 -6.33
N ARG A 25 5.30 -5.62 -5.89
CA ARG A 25 6.06 -6.55 -6.73
C ARG A 25 5.95 -7.96 -6.16
N ILE A 26 5.78 -8.94 -7.03
CA ILE A 26 5.86 -10.35 -6.68
C ILE A 26 7.33 -10.78 -6.78
N LEU A 27 7.80 -11.50 -5.81
CA LEU A 27 9.16 -12.00 -5.72
C LEU A 27 9.09 -13.52 -5.56
N GLU A 28 9.48 -14.24 -6.59
CA GLU A 28 9.53 -15.71 -6.62
C GLU A 28 10.88 -16.16 -6.07
N VAL A 29 10.89 -16.62 -4.84
CA VAL A 29 12.16 -17.04 -4.19
C VAL A 29 12.64 -18.36 -4.78
N LYS A 30 13.89 -18.37 -5.19
CA LYS A 30 14.53 -19.55 -5.79
C LYS A 30 14.62 -20.69 -4.79
N ASP A 31 14.46 -21.92 -5.26
CA ASP A 31 14.54 -23.12 -4.44
C ASP A 31 15.83 -23.18 -3.62
N GLY A 32 15.70 -23.53 -2.35
CA GLY A 32 16.82 -23.62 -1.41
C GLY A 32 17.42 -22.28 -0.96
N HIS A 33 16.83 -21.12 -1.37
CA HIS A 33 17.36 -19.80 -1.03
C HIS A 33 16.48 -19.00 -0.06
N MET A 34 15.43 -19.59 0.49
CA MET A 34 14.48 -18.93 1.39
C MET A 34 15.17 -18.22 2.56
N ASP A 35 16.03 -18.92 3.30
CA ASP A 35 16.69 -18.36 4.48
C ASP A 35 17.60 -17.18 4.14
N LYS A 36 18.31 -17.26 3.01
CA LYS A 36 19.19 -16.18 2.53
C LYS A 36 18.37 -14.96 2.11
N PHE A 37 17.29 -15.19 1.37
CA PHE A 37 16.36 -14.13 0.98
C PHE A 37 15.76 -13.43 2.20
N MET A 38 15.18 -14.19 3.13
CA MET A 38 14.57 -13.64 4.34
C MET A 38 15.57 -12.88 5.21
N SER A 39 16.78 -13.42 5.38
CA SER A 39 17.87 -12.74 6.11
C SER A 39 18.27 -11.44 5.43
N GLY A 40 18.38 -11.41 4.10
CA GLY A 40 18.69 -10.21 3.32
C GLY A 40 17.61 -9.13 3.47
N VAL A 41 16.33 -9.52 3.36
CA VAL A 41 15.19 -8.62 3.54
C VAL A 41 15.13 -8.06 4.97
N ALA A 42 15.28 -8.90 5.98
CA ALA A 42 15.21 -8.49 7.39
C ALA A 42 16.31 -7.48 7.73
N LYS A 43 17.55 -7.78 7.37
CA LYS A 43 18.69 -6.87 7.62
C LYS A 43 18.55 -5.56 6.85
N LYS A 44 18.10 -5.60 5.60
CA LYS A 44 17.82 -4.38 4.82
C LYS A 44 16.80 -3.50 5.52
N THR A 45 15.70 -4.08 5.98
CA THR A 45 14.66 -3.35 6.71
C THR A 45 15.22 -2.73 7.99
N GLN A 46 16.02 -3.47 8.75
CA GLN A 46 16.63 -2.99 9.97
C GLN A 46 17.60 -1.83 9.74
N MET A 47 18.39 -1.88 8.68
CA MET A 47 19.43 -0.90 8.40
C MET A 47 18.90 0.39 7.75
N TYR A 48 17.92 0.28 6.86
CA TYR A 48 17.52 1.38 5.98
C TYR A 48 16.05 1.80 6.12
N ASN A 49 15.17 0.95 6.65
CA ASN A 49 13.73 1.20 6.64
C ASN A 49 13.08 1.17 8.04
N ASN A 50 13.87 1.24 9.09
CA ASN A 50 13.38 1.15 10.47
C ASN A 50 13.18 2.51 11.15
N SER A 51 13.83 3.58 10.70
CA SER A 51 13.63 4.93 11.25
C SER A 51 12.27 5.49 10.85
N GLU A 52 11.72 6.40 11.63
CA GLU A 52 10.38 6.98 11.38
C GLU A 52 10.28 7.63 10.00
N ASP A 53 11.30 8.39 9.61
CA ASP A 53 11.36 9.12 8.34
C ASP A 53 11.82 8.27 7.14
N SER A 54 12.16 7.00 7.34
CA SER A 54 12.62 6.16 6.26
C SER A 54 11.46 5.61 5.43
N GLU A 55 11.72 5.38 4.14
CA GLU A 55 10.79 4.68 3.26
C GLU A 55 10.42 3.30 3.83
N LYS A 56 9.14 2.99 3.87
CA LYS A 56 8.64 1.74 4.45
C LYS A 56 8.34 0.71 3.38
N PHE A 57 9.02 -0.43 3.50
CA PHE A 57 8.74 -1.60 2.68
C PHE A 57 8.13 -2.71 3.54
N TYR A 58 7.04 -3.25 3.08
CA TYR A 58 6.37 -4.39 3.69
C TYR A 58 6.56 -5.61 2.79
N THR A 59 6.97 -6.72 3.38
CA THR A 59 7.13 -7.98 2.66
C THR A 59 6.28 -9.05 3.32
N PHE A 60 5.35 -9.62 2.57
CA PHE A 60 4.43 -10.64 3.03
C PHE A 60 4.63 -11.91 2.20
N GLN A 61 4.57 -13.06 2.86
CA GLN A 61 4.48 -14.33 2.16
C GLN A 61 3.03 -14.54 1.69
N ILE A 62 2.86 -14.99 0.46
CA ILE A 62 1.57 -15.34 -0.10
C ILE A 62 1.25 -16.77 0.33
N LEU A 63 0.25 -16.92 1.19
CA LEU A 63 -0.10 -18.23 1.76
C LEU A 63 -1.07 -19.01 0.87
N THR A 64 -1.88 -18.34 0.08
CA THR A 64 -2.90 -18.97 -0.76
C THR A 64 -3.08 -18.21 -2.08
N GLY A 65 -3.56 -18.89 -3.11
CA GLY A 65 -3.83 -18.32 -4.42
C GLY A 65 -2.78 -18.66 -5.48
N PRO A 66 -2.83 -18.01 -6.65
CA PRO A 66 -1.98 -18.37 -7.81
C PRO A 66 -0.47 -18.28 -7.56
N ASN A 67 -0.05 -17.36 -6.66
CA ASN A 67 1.36 -17.14 -6.32
C ASN A 67 1.66 -17.63 -4.89
N ALA A 68 0.98 -18.71 -4.46
CA ALA A 68 1.24 -19.29 -3.13
C ALA A 68 2.72 -19.71 -3.03
N THR A 69 3.31 -19.45 -1.86
CA THR A 69 4.74 -19.60 -1.52
C THR A 69 5.64 -18.44 -1.93
N ASP A 70 5.24 -17.60 -2.88
CA ASP A 70 5.96 -16.38 -3.25
C ASP A 70 5.81 -15.27 -2.20
N PHE A 71 6.50 -14.18 -2.43
CA PHE A 71 6.39 -12.99 -1.60
C PHE A 71 5.82 -11.82 -2.41
N ILE A 72 5.04 -10.99 -1.74
CA ILE A 72 4.67 -9.67 -2.24
C ILE A 72 5.41 -8.62 -1.43
N ARG A 73 6.12 -7.73 -2.12
CA ARG A 73 6.80 -6.60 -1.51
C ARG A 73 6.09 -5.32 -1.92
N VAL A 74 5.67 -4.54 -0.92
CA VAL A 74 4.87 -3.34 -1.11
C VAL A 74 5.59 -2.16 -0.46
N ARG A 75 5.62 -1.03 -1.16
CA ARG A 75 5.88 0.28 -0.56
C ARG A 75 4.67 1.19 -0.76
N TRP A 76 4.41 2.02 0.23
CA TRP A 76 3.38 3.05 0.16
C TRP A 76 4.03 4.42 0.04
N MET A 77 3.47 5.25 -0.81
CA MET A 77 3.91 6.60 -1.12
C MET A 77 2.73 7.55 -0.99
N GLU A 78 2.99 8.82 -0.79
CA GLU A 78 1.95 9.84 -0.75
C GLU A 78 1.50 10.25 -2.15
N SER A 79 2.36 10.14 -3.14
CA SER A 79 2.07 10.51 -4.53
C SER A 79 2.85 9.68 -5.55
N MET A 80 2.40 9.73 -6.81
CA MET A 80 3.11 9.12 -7.93
C MET A 80 4.51 9.72 -8.18
N ASN A 81 4.71 11.00 -7.82
CA ASN A 81 5.99 11.67 -8.03
C ASN A 81 7.13 11.04 -7.22
N GLU A 82 6.80 10.35 -6.13
CA GLU A 82 7.80 9.65 -5.33
C GLU A 82 8.40 8.42 -6.02
N LEU A 83 7.78 7.95 -7.12
CA LEU A 83 8.37 6.92 -7.95
C LEU A 83 9.67 7.37 -8.63
N ASP A 84 9.79 8.67 -8.89
CA ASP A 84 10.96 9.27 -9.53
C ASP A 84 12.07 9.61 -8.54
N ASN A 85 11.81 9.50 -7.24
CA ASN A 85 12.83 9.72 -6.22
C ASN A 85 13.94 8.66 -6.34
N PRO A 86 15.22 9.08 -6.37
CA PRO A 86 16.31 8.13 -6.40
C PRO A 86 16.30 7.27 -5.14
N VAL A 87 16.49 5.98 -5.32
CA VAL A 87 16.73 5.07 -4.20
C VAL A 87 18.12 5.35 -3.65
N ASP A 88 18.25 5.35 -2.33
CA ASP A 88 19.56 5.47 -1.68
C ASP A 88 20.54 4.42 -2.24
N ALA A 89 21.73 4.87 -2.62
CA ALA A 89 22.72 4.05 -3.34
C ALA A 89 23.23 2.88 -2.49
N ASP A 90 23.40 3.09 -1.19
CA ASP A 90 23.88 2.06 -0.28
C ASP A 90 22.77 1.02 -0.01
N GLU A 91 21.53 1.49 0.14
CA GLU A 91 20.36 0.63 0.26
C GLU A 91 20.18 -0.25 -0.98
N LEU A 92 20.29 0.33 -2.17
CA LEU A 92 20.18 -0.40 -3.42
C LEU A 92 21.32 -1.40 -3.59
N SER A 93 22.55 -0.99 -3.26
CA SER A 93 23.73 -1.86 -3.30
C SER A 93 23.57 -3.05 -2.34
N TYR A 94 23.10 -2.79 -1.13
CA TYR A 94 22.83 -3.86 -0.17
C TYR A 94 21.77 -4.85 -0.70
N TRP A 95 20.65 -4.34 -1.25
CA TRP A 95 19.60 -5.16 -1.83
C TRP A 95 20.12 -6.04 -2.96
N ASN A 96 20.86 -5.44 -3.89
CA ASN A 96 21.41 -6.14 -5.05
C ASN A 96 22.38 -7.26 -4.67
N LYS A 97 23.09 -7.13 -3.55
CA LYS A 97 24.05 -8.12 -3.05
C LYS A 97 23.38 -9.21 -2.19
N ASN A 98 22.41 -8.85 -1.36
CA ASN A 98 21.97 -9.72 -0.26
C ASN A 98 20.53 -10.25 -0.40
N ALA A 99 19.73 -9.72 -1.32
CA ALA A 99 18.36 -10.21 -1.58
C ALA A 99 18.15 -10.56 -3.06
N ARG A 100 18.51 -9.67 -3.96
CA ARG A 100 18.29 -9.80 -5.42
C ARG A 100 18.77 -11.12 -6.05
N PRO A 101 19.89 -11.73 -5.65
CA PRO A 101 20.35 -12.98 -6.23
C PRO A 101 19.44 -14.19 -5.94
N TYR A 102 18.61 -14.09 -4.92
CA TYR A 102 17.85 -15.21 -4.36
C TYR A 102 16.39 -15.29 -4.83
N TYR A 103 15.94 -14.36 -5.69
CA TYR A 103 14.60 -14.39 -6.23
C TYR A 103 14.58 -14.05 -7.72
N THR A 104 13.47 -14.39 -8.38
CA THR A 104 13.09 -13.92 -9.70
C THR A 104 11.99 -12.90 -9.55
N GLU A 105 12.05 -11.82 -10.31
CA GLU A 105 11.03 -10.77 -10.26
C GLU A 105 9.82 -11.17 -11.10
N GLY A 106 8.68 -11.27 -10.44
CA GLY A 106 7.40 -11.50 -11.08
C GLY A 106 6.69 -10.19 -11.45
N ALA A 107 5.36 -10.20 -11.43
CA ALA A 107 4.57 -9.04 -11.80
C ALA A 107 4.78 -7.86 -10.85
N ALA A 108 4.89 -6.66 -11.42
CA ALA A 108 4.86 -5.40 -10.68
C ALA A 108 3.58 -4.63 -11.03
N ARG A 109 3.00 -3.96 -10.03
CA ARG A 109 1.78 -3.15 -10.22
C ARG A 109 1.83 -1.92 -9.34
N ILE A 110 1.23 -0.84 -9.83
CA ILE A 110 1.02 0.38 -9.09
C ILE A 110 -0.48 0.49 -8.79
N TRP A 111 -0.79 0.83 -7.56
CA TRP A 111 -2.14 0.91 -7.05
C TRP A 111 -2.38 2.28 -6.43
N SER A 112 -3.53 2.88 -6.71
CA SER A 112 -3.99 4.08 -6.03
C SER A 112 -5.09 3.73 -5.04
N ARG A 113 -4.98 4.22 -3.81
CA ARG A 113 -5.99 4.01 -2.79
C ARG A 113 -7.17 4.94 -3.02
N ASN A 114 -8.36 4.37 -3.06
CA ASN A 114 -9.61 5.14 -3.06
C ASN A 114 -10.10 5.32 -1.61
N ALA A 115 -9.77 6.44 -0.99
CA ALA A 115 -10.15 6.76 0.38
C ALA A 115 -11.67 6.83 0.56
N ASN A 116 -12.41 7.30 -0.47
CA ASN A 116 -13.87 7.40 -0.40
C ASN A 116 -14.56 6.05 -0.33
N LEU A 117 -13.93 5.00 -0.81
CA LEU A 117 -14.46 3.63 -0.81
C LEU A 117 -13.82 2.74 0.26
N SER A 118 -12.75 3.20 0.88
CA SER A 118 -12.05 2.49 1.95
C SER A 118 -12.72 2.73 3.29
N HIS A 119 -12.69 1.73 4.15
CA HIS A 119 -13.11 1.78 5.55
C HIS A 119 -11.92 1.41 6.42
N VAL A 120 -11.43 2.36 7.21
CA VAL A 120 -10.28 2.15 8.10
C VAL A 120 -10.64 2.78 9.45
N PRO A 121 -11.22 2.00 10.37
CA PRO A 121 -11.48 2.44 11.74
C PRO A 121 -10.17 2.84 12.44
N GLU A 122 -10.23 3.86 13.30
CA GLU A 122 -9.06 4.32 14.08
C GLU A 122 -8.44 3.21 14.92
N GLU A 123 -9.27 2.32 15.45
CA GLU A 123 -8.85 1.19 16.28
C GLU A 123 -8.42 -0.04 15.46
N SER A 124 -8.49 0.03 14.12
CA SER A 124 -8.07 -1.09 13.29
C SER A 124 -6.54 -1.23 13.33
N GLY A 125 -6.07 -2.06 14.25
CA GLY A 125 -4.65 -2.32 14.44
C GLY A 125 -3.98 -2.96 13.22
N ASN A 126 -2.66 -2.88 13.18
CA ASN A 126 -1.85 -3.62 12.21
C ASN A 126 -1.98 -5.12 12.50
N THR A 127 -2.47 -5.88 11.53
CA THR A 127 -2.51 -7.34 11.60
C THR A 127 -1.43 -7.92 10.68
N ASN A 128 -0.84 -9.05 11.09
CA ASN A 128 0.15 -9.75 10.28
C ASN A 128 -0.46 -10.47 9.07
N LEU A 129 -1.78 -10.68 9.09
CA LEU A 129 -2.50 -11.30 7.98
C LEU A 129 -3.25 -10.24 7.17
N ARG A 130 -3.16 -10.37 5.86
CA ARG A 130 -3.87 -9.53 4.89
C ARG A 130 -4.63 -10.43 3.93
N ARG A 131 -5.86 -10.07 3.63
CA ARG A 131 -6.64 -10.68 2.56
C ARG A 131 -6.68 -9.71 1.39
N VAL A 132 -6.18 -10.14 0.23
CA VAL A 132 -6.26 -9.38 -1.02
C VAL A 132 -7.26 -10.06 -1.93
N ILE A 133 -8.21 -9.32 -2.47
CA ILE A 133 -9.22 -9.82 -3.41
C ILE A 133 -9.11 -8.98 -4.67
N TYR A 134 -8.83 -9.62 -5.78
CA TYR A 134 -8.82 -8.99 -7.10
C TYR A 134 -10.21 -9.09 -7.73
N TYR A 135 -10.75 -7.95 -8.11
CA TYR A 135 -12.01 -7.87 -8.85
C TYR A 135 -11.71 -7.45 -10.28
N ASN A 136 -11.99 -8.33 -11.22
CA ASN A 136 -11.96 -8.01 -12.63
C ASN A 136 -13.40 -7.77 -13.08
N TYR A 137 -13.72 -6.58 -13.49
CA TYR A 137 -15.02 -6.22 -14.03
C TYR A 137 -14.90 -5.90 -15.51
N LYS A 138 -16.01 -6.06 -16.26
CA LYS A 138 -16.07 -5.64 -17.66
C LYS A 138 -16.09 -4.12 -17.73
N ASP A 139 -15.58 -3.52 -18.79
CA ASP A 139 -15.48 -2.07 -18.96
C ASP A 139 -16.81 -1.35 -18.71
N SER A 140 -17.92 -1.95 -19.18
CA SER A 140 -19.28 -1.44 -18.91
C SER A 140 -19.74 -1.59 -17.45
N GLY A 141 -19.06 -2.36 -16.63
CA GLY A 141 -19.45 -2.67 -15.25
C GLY A 141 -18.73 -1.81 -14.18
N GLU A 142 -17.85 -0.91 -14.57
CA GLU A 142 -17.04 -0.13 -13.64
C GLU A 142 -17.90 0.70 -12.68
N GLN A 143 -18.87 1.43 -13.20
CA GLN A 143 -19.75 2.27 -12.37
C GLN A 143 -20.58 1.45 -11.38
N ASP A 144 -21.06 0.27 -11.80
CA ASP A 144 -21.80 -0.63 -10.93
C ASP A 144 -20.91 -1.20 -9.83
N PHE A 145 -19.68 -1.54 -10.17
CA PHE A 145 -18.68 -1.98 -9.20
C PHE A 145 -18.42 -0.90 -8.15
N TRP A 146 -18.17 0.35 -8.55
CA TRP A 146 -17.93 1.44 -7.61
C TRP A 146 -19.15 1.74 -6.74
N ARG A 147 -20.36 1.73 -7.30
CA ARG A 147 -21.61 1.84 -6.52
C ARG A 147 -21.77 0.72 -5.51
N PHE A 148 -21.45 -0.51 -5.89
CA PHE A 148 -21.43 -1.65 -4.97
C PHE A 148 -20.43 -1.42 -3.82
N ARG A 149 -19.21 -0.98 -4.10
CA ARG A 149 -18.21 -0.70 -3.06
C ARG A 149 -18.63 0.40 -2.10
N GLN A 150 -19.31 1.43 -2.57
CA GLN A 150 -19.90 2.47 -1.71
C GLN A 150 -20.93 1.88 -0.74
N ARG A 151 -21.80 1.00 -1.21
CA ARG A 151 -22.78 0.34 -0.33
C ARG A 151 -22.10 -0.53 0.72
N VAL A 152 -21.06 -1.27 0.34
CA VAL A 152 -20.26 -2.08 1.27
C VAL A 152 -19.63 -1.20 2.35
N LYS A 153 -18.98 -0.10 1.97
CA LYS A 153 -18.42 0.85 2.94
C LYS A 153 -19.49 1.38 3.89
N LYS A 154 -20.63 1.81 3.35
CA LYS A 154 -21.76 2.31 4.15
C LYS A 154 -22.20 1.27 5.17
N ALA A 155 -22.41 0.04 4.76
CA ALA A 155 -22.80 -1.06 5.66
C ALA A 155 -21.76 -1.33 6.75
N MET A 156 -20.46 -1.27 6.42
CA MET A 156 -19.38 -1.43 7.40
C MET A 156 -19.38 -0.31 8.45
N VAL A 157 -19.60 0.93 8.02
CA VAL A 157 -19.71 2.08 8.93
C VAL A 157 -20.92 1.95 9.83
N GLU A 158 -22.10 1.66 9.25
CA GLU A 158 -23.37 1.56 10.00
C GLU A 158 -23.40 0.38 10.98
N SER A 159 -22.69 -0.70 10.67
CA SER A 159 -22.57 -1.87 11.57
C SER A 159 -21.48 -1.77 12.62
N GLY A 160 -20.67 -0.71 12.60
CA GLY A 160 -19.50 -0.59 13.49
C GLY A 160 -18.43 -1.67 13.19
N TYR A 161 -18.26 -2.09 11.93
CA TYR A 161 -17.32 -3.14 11.57
C TYR A 161 -15.87 -2.71 11.86
N GLY A 162 -15.20 -3.42 12.77
CA GLY A 162 -13.91 -3.02 13.34
C GLY A 162 -12.67 -3.32 12.47
N SER A 163 -12.81 -4.04 11.34
CA SER A 163 -11.66 -4.35 10.49
C SER A 163 -11.50 -3.36 9.34
N ALA A 164 -10.25 -3.05 9.01
CA ALA A 164 -9.94 -2.19 7.89
C ALA A 164 -10.19 -2.88 6.54
N MET A 165 -10.73 -2.12 5.59
CA MET A 165 -10.86 -2.48 4.20
C MET A 165 -10.32 -1.36 3.32
N ASN A 166 -9.20 -1.59 2.65
CA ASN A 166 -8.70 -0.66 1.64
C ASN A 166 -9.20 -1.07 0.26
N VAL A 167 -9.71 -0.10 -0.49
CA VAL A 167 -10.08 -0.26 -1.89
C VAL A 167 -9.02 0.41 -2.74
N LEU A 168 -8.45 -0.36 -3.64
CA LEU A 168 -7.35 0.07 -4.50
C LEU A 168 -7.80 -0.06 -5.96
N GLY A 169 -7.50 0.95 -6.76
CA GLY A 169 -7.58 0.89 -8.22
C GLY A 169 -6.19 0.68 -8.80
N CYS A 170 -6.06 -0.12 -9.86
CA CYS A 170 -4.81 -0.20 -10.60
C CYS A 170 -4.58 1.17 -11.28
N ALA A 171 -3.43 1.76 -11.06
CA ALA A 171 -3.03 2.95 -11.81
C ALA A 171 -2.66 2.50 -13.23
N SER A 172 -3.41 2.98 -14.20
CA SER A 172 -3.19 2.76 -15.63
C SER A 172 -2.27 3.83 -16.20
#